data_603314b80c1dca67b0493a44ade52195
#
_entry.id   603314b80c1dca67b0493a44ade52195
#
_cell.length_a   1.000
_cell.length_b   1.000
_cell.length_c   1.000
_cell.angle_alpha   90.00
_cell.angle_beta   90.00
_cell.angle_gamma   90.00
#
_symmetry.space_group_name_H-M   'P 1'
#
loop_
_entity.id
_entity.type
_entity.pdbx_description
1 polymer ?
#
loop_
_entity_poly.entity_id
_entity_poly.type
_entity_poly.pdbx_seq_one_letter_code
_entity_poly.pdbx_strand_id
1 'polypeptide(L)'
;ISITNHRLAVAHEAIDSGLYETLQFPFSYLAGEQEMALVRGCREKNMGFIAMKGLSGGLITNSAAAYAFEAQYDGVLPIWGVQREKELDEFLSYIDNPPRMNEELKAVIDHDRAELCGEFCRGCGYCMPCPAGIEINNCARMSLLLRRSPSAAQLSPEGQAKMKKIEGCLHCNQCKAKCPYG
;
A
#
# COMPACT_ATOMS: atom_id res chain seq x y z
N ILE A 1 6.03 4.00 22.11
CA ILE A 1 4.74 3.36 21.79
C ILE A 1 4.40 3.69 20.32
N SER A 2 3.92 2.70 19.56
CA SER A 2 3.57 2.84 18.14
C SER A 2 2.07 2.63 17.91
N ILE A 3 1.51 3.35 16.93
CA ILE A 3 0.16 3.12 16.45
C ILE A 3 0.18 2.74 14.96
N THR A 4 -0.64 1.77 14.59
CA THR A 4 -0.82 1.33 13.19
C THR A 4 -2.28 1.50 12.79
N ASN A 5 -2.54 2.15 11.67
CA ASN A 5 -3.89 2.25 11.14
C ASN A 5 -3.89 2.60 9.63
N HIS A 6 -5.11 2.65 9.04
CA HIS A 6 -5.35 3.00 7.64
C HIS A 6 -6.33 4.17 7.48
N ARG A 7 -6.77 4.77 8.59
CA ARG A 7 -7.75 5.86 8.58
C ARG A 7 -7.05 7.19 8.82
N LEU A 8 -7.14 8.11 7.90
CA LEU A 8 -6.51 9.43 7.99
C LEU A 8 -6.94 10.18 9.26
N ALA A 9 -8.22 10.19 9.60
CA ALA A 9 -8.71 10.87 10.80
C ALA A 9 -8.03 10.32 12.08
N VAL A 10 -7.94 8.99 12.22
CA VAL A 10 -7.27 8.36 13.38
C VAL A 10 -5.77 8.65 13.39
N ALA A 11 -5.14 8.73 12.21
CA ALA A 11 -3.73 9.08 12.12
C ALA A 11 -3.47 10.53 12.58
N HIS A 12 -4.32 11.48 12.18
CA HIS A 12 -4.26 12.86 12.67
C HIS A 12 -4.48 12.96 14.17
N GLU A 13 -5.50 12.29 14.70
CA GLU A 13 -5.75 12.24 16.15
C GLU A 13 -4.54 11.68 16.91
N ALA A 14 -3.90 10.65 16.38
CA ALA A 14 -2.70 10.06 16.99
C ALA A 14 -1.53 11.04 17.02
N ILE A 15 -1.28 11.78 15.94
CA ILE A 15 -0.24 12.80 15.86
C ILE A 15 -0.54 13.94 16.86
N ASP A 16 -1.77 14.40 16.92
CA ASP A 16 -2.17 15.52 17.77
C ASP A 16 -2.19 15.16 19.26
N SER A 17 -2.46 13.88 19.59
CA SER A 17 -2.52 13.41 20.97
C SER A 17 -1.17 13.48 21.72
N GLY A 18 -0.06 13.41 21.00
CA GLY A 18 1.29 13.34 21.59
C GLY A 18 1.58 12.07 22.39
N LEU A 19 0.71 11.03 22.28
CA LEU A 19 0.84 9.79 23.04
C LEU A 19 1.74 8.73 22.38
N TYR A 20 2.06 8.91 21.11
CA TYR A 20 2.77 7.93 20.31
C TYR A 20 4.13 8.46 19.83
N GLU A 21 5.12 7.58 19.83
CA GLU A 21 6.47 7.87 19.33
C GLU A 21 6.58 7.61 17.83
N THR A 22 5.75 6.70 17.31
CA THR A 22 5.74 6.35 15.87
C THR A 22 4.33 6.11 15.37
N LEU A 23 4.09 6.51 14.11
CA LEU A 23 2.90 6.19 13.32
C LEU A 23 3.26 5.26 12.19
N GLN A 24 2.62 4.09 12.12
CA GLN A 24 2.71 3.21 10.95
C GLN A 24 1.47 3.40 10.07
N PHE A 25 1.68 3.87 8.85
CA PHE A 25 0.62 4.18 7.90
C PHE A 25 1.01 3.77 6.47
N PRO A 26 0.05 3.41 5.58
CA PRO A 26 0.34 3.15 4.17
C PRO A 26 0.95 4.37 3.49
N PHE A 27 2.15 4.18 2.91
CA PHE A 27 2.84 5.23 2.19
C PHE A 27 3.68 4.64 1.07
N SER A 28 3.59 5.20 -0.10
CA SER A 28 4.34 4.85 -1.30
C SER A 28 4.34 6.04 -2.24
N TYR A 29 4.96 5.95 -3.39
CA TYR A 29 4.87 7.01 -4.40
C TYR A 29 3.47 7.21 -5.02
N LEU A 30 2.49 6.38 -4.64
CA LEU A 30 1.07 6.59 -4.96
C LEU A 30 0.35 7.43 -3.89
N ALA A 31 1.06 7.88 -2.86
CA ALA A 31 0.50 8.74 -1.81
C ALA A 31 0.04 10.08 -2.38
N GLY A 32 -1.12 10.53 -1.93
CA GLY A 32 -1.65 11.86 -2.22
C GLY A 32 -1.24 12.89 -1.16
N GLU A 33 -1.77 14.10 -1.30
CA GLU A 33 -1.44 15.21 -0.39
C GLU A 33 -1.84 14.94 1.07
N GLN A 34 -2.89 14.15 1.30
CA GLN A 34 -3.35 13.81 2.65
C GLN A 34 -2.35 12.92 3.39
N GLU A 35 -1.79 11.92 2.71
CA GLU A 35 -0.75 11.05 3.27
C GLU A 35 0.57 11.82 3.44
N MET A 36 0.90 12.72 2.50
CA MET A 36 2.05 13.61 2.62
C MET A 36 1.93 14.54 3.84
N ALA A 37 0.71 15.01 4.15
CA ALA A 37 0.45 15.83 5.34
C ALA A 37 0.72 15.05 6.64
N LEU A 38 0.44 13.73 6.70
CA LEU A 38 0.78 12.91 7.86
C LEU A 38 2.30 12.84 8.09
N VAL A 39 3.08 12.66 7.02
CA VAL A 39 4.56 12.63 7.11
C VAL A 39 5.08 13.96 7.67
N ARG A 40 4.56 15.09 7.16
CA ARG A 40 4.92 16.42 7.68
C ARG A 40 4.53 16.59 9.15
N GLY A 41 3.29 16.20 9.52
CA GLY A 41 2.80 16.30 10.90
C GLY A 41 3.62 15.45 11.87
N CYS A 42 3.99 14.23 11.50
CA CYS A 42 4.90 13.40 12.31
C CYS A 42 6.25 14.09 12.51
N ARG A 43 6.84 14.64 11.45
CA ARG A 43 8.11 15.37 11.54
C ARG A 43 8.03 16.57 12.48
N GLU A 44 6.98 17.38 12.38
CA GLU A 44 6.76 18.56 13.23
C GLU A 44 6.61 18.20 14.71
N LYS A 45 6.07 17.02 15.00
CA LYS A 45 5.90 16.49 16.37
C LYS A 45 7.05 15.61 16.85
N ASN A 46 8.15 15.52 16.08
CA ASN A 46 9.28 14.61 16.38
C ASN A 46 8.84 13.15 16.55
N MET A 47 7.88 12.74 15.75
CA MET A 47 7.29 11.40 15.72
C MET A 47 7.83 10.64 14.49
N GLY A 48 8.28 9.40 14.68
CA GLY A 48 8.75 8.57 13.56
C GLY A 48 7.59 8.12 12.67
N PHE A 49 7.80 8.06 11.36
CA PHE A 49 6.82 7.56 10.40
C PHE A 49 7.29 6.23 9.80
N ILE A 50 6.52 5.16 10.02
CA ILE A 50 6.80 3.84 9.46
C ILE A 50 5.92 3.65 8.22
N ALA A 51 6.56 3.69 7.04
CA ALA A 51 5.90 3.58 5.74
C ALA A 51 5.60 2.11 5.43
N MET A 52 4.36 1.67 5.66
CA MET A 52 3.92 0.35 5.25
C MET A 52 3.29 0.35 3.87
N LYS A 53 3.23 -0.81 3.23
CA LYS A 53 2.66 -0.97 1.88
C LYS A 53 3.40 -0.20 0.78
N GLY A 54 4.68 0.08 0.96
CA GLY A 54 5.50 0.80 -0.01
C GLY A 54 5.46 0.24 -1.43
N LEU A 55 5.30 -1.09 -1.57
CA LEU A 55 5.10 -1.75 -2.86
C LEU A 55 3.61 -1.97 -3.22
N SER A 56 2.68 -1.32 -2.55
CA SER A 56 1.22 -1.37 -2.80
C SER A 56 0.66 -2.79 -2.94
N GLY A 57 1.22 -3.75 -2.17
CA GLY A 57 0.83 -5.16 -2.21
C GLY A 57 1.15 -5.82 -3.56
N GLY A 58 2.28 -5.49 -4.15
CA GLY A 58 2.80 -6.05 -5.41
C GLY A 58 2.30 -5.34 -6.67
N LEU A 59 1.62 -4.21 -6.56
CA LEU A 59 1.24 -3.40 -7.72
C LEU A 59 2.38 -2.49 -8.19
N ILE A 60 3.22 -2.05 -7.27
CA ILE A 60 4.48 -1.38 -7.56
C ILE A 60 5.53 -2.47 -7.78
N THR A 61 6.09 -2.53 -8.98
CA THR A 61 7.02 -3.58 -9.40
C THR A 61 8.46 -3.09 -9.52
N ASN A 62 8.69 -1.77 -9.50
CA ASN A 62 10.03 -1.18 -9.48
C ASN A 62 10.41 -0.77 -8.05
N SER A 63 11.15 -1.63 -7.38
CA SER A 63 11.58 -1.42 -5.99
C SER A 63 12.57 -0.26 -5.85
N ALA A 64 13.43 -0.03 -6.86
CA ALA A 64 14.37 1.09 -6.87
C ALA A 64 13.62 2.44 -6.89
N ALA A 65 12.55 2.57 -7.68
CA ALA A 65 11.70 3.76 -7.70
C ALA A 65 10.98 3.97 -6.36
N ALA A 66 10.49 2.88 -5.75
CA ALA A 66 9.84 2.93 -4.44
C ALA A 66 10.83 3.40 -3.36
N TYR A 67 12.02 2.79 -3.32
CA TYR A 67 13.06 3.16 -2.36
C TYR A 67 13.50 4.62 -2.55
N ALA A 68 13.84 5.01 -3.78
CA ALA A 68 14.28 6.35 -4.10
C ALA A 68 13.23 7.43 -3.78
N PHE A 69 11.94 7.08 -3.85
CA PHE A 69 10.87 7.97 -3.42
C PHE A 69 10.82 8.11 -1.90
N GLU A 70 10.78 7.00 -1.17
CA GLU A 70 10.65 7.01 0.30
C GLU A 70 11.88 7.61 0.97
N ALA A 71 13.07 7.39 0.42
CA ALA A 71 14.33 7.94 0.92
C ALA A 71 14.48 9.48 0.83
N GLN A 72 13.56 10.17 0.16
CA GLN A 72 13.54 11.63 0.13
C GLN A 72 12.96 12.26 1.40
N TYR A 73 12.32 11.47 2.24
CA TYR A 73 11.61 11.95 3.42
C TYR A 73 12.37 11.59 4.70
N ASP A 74 12.93 12.60 5.34
CA ASP A 74 13.56 12.42 6.64
C ASP A 74 12.54 11.93 7.69
N GLY A 75 12.93 10.94 8.50
CA GLY A 75 12.07 10.36 9.52
C GLY A 75 11.06 9.33 9.01
N VAL A 76 11.12 8.96 7.73
CA VAL A 76 10.33 7.87 7.15
C VAL A 76 11.17 6.59 7.10
N LEU A 77 10.65 5.54 7.73
CA LEU A 77 11.23 4.20 7.72
C LEU A 77 10.36 3.27 6.87
N PRO A 78 10.80 2.86 5.67
CA PRO A 78 10.05 1.91 4.86
C PRO A 78 10.09 0.51 5.46
N ILE A 79 8.94 -0.18 5.43
CA ILE A 79 8.85 -1.60 5.71
C ILE A 79 8.18 -2.31 4.54
N TRP A 80 8.90 -3.26 3.96
CA TRP A 80 8.45 -3.98 2.76
C TRP A 80 8.26 -5.46 3.04
N GLY A 81 7.22 -6.04 2.42
CA GLY A 81 7.03 -7.49 2.43
C GLY A 81 7.99 -8.16 1.45
N VAL A 82 8.57 -9.27 1.87
CA VAL A 82 9.44 -10.14 1.06
C VAL A 82 8.75 -11.48 0.87
N GLN A 83 8.65 -11.96 -0.36
CA GLN A 83 8.05 -13.25 -0.69
C GLN A 83 9.07 -14.21 -1.32
N ARG A 84 10.16 -13.71 -1.88
CA ARG A 84 11.18 -14.47 -2.59
C ARG A 84 12.58 -14.03 -2.15
N GLU A 85 13.51 -14.94 -2.10
CA GLU A 85 14.91 -14.68 -1.76
C GLU A 85 15.52 -13.58 -2.64
N LYS A 86 15.26 -13.63 -3.95
CA LYS A 86 15.69 -12.60 -4.89
C LYS A 86 15.25 -11.18 -4.52
N GLU A 87 14.07 -11.02 -3.94
CA GLU A 87 13.58 -9.71 -3.46
C GLU A 87 14.39 -9.25 -2.26
N LEU A 88 14.73 -10.18 -1.36
CA LEU A 88 15.58 -9.87 -0.20
C LEU A 88 16.96 -9.44 -0.65
N ASP A 89 17.59 -10.18 -1.57
CA ASP A 89 18.91 -9.86 -2.11
C ASP A 89 18.92 -8.46 -2.76
N GLU A 90 17.88 -8.15 -3.54
CA GLU A 90 17.70 -6.85 -4.16
C GLU A 90 17.60 -5.74 -3.11
N PHE A 91 16.76 -5.92 -2.09
CA PHE A 91 16.58 -4.90 -1.04
C PHE A 91 17.82 -4.73 -0.17
N LEU A 92 18.55 -5.80 0.12
CA LEU A 92 19.82 -5.74 0.84
C LEU A 92 20.89 -4.99 0.04
N SER A 93 20.88 -5.11 -1.30
CA SER A 93 21.85 -4.38 -2.15
C SER A 93 21.70 -2.86 -2.04
N TYR A 94 20.54 -2.35 -1.61
CA TYR A 94 20.30 -0.92 -1.41
C TYR A 94 21.00 -0.36 -0.15
N ILE A 95 21.50 -1.21 0.73
CA ILE A 95 22.34 -0.79 1.86
C ILE A 95 23.65 -0.23 1.35
N ASP A 96 24.28 -0.93 0.40
CA ASP A 96 25.59 -0.56 -0.17
C ASP A 96 25.43 0.46 -1.32
N ASN A 97 24.39 0.30 -2.13
CA ASN A 97 24.14 1.10 -3.33
C ASN A 97 22.69 1.62 -3.35
N PRO A 98 22.35 2.58 -2.48
CA PRO A 98 20.98 3.08 -2.39
C PRO A 98 20.55 3.77 -3.68
N PRO A 99 19.41 3.36 -4.30
CA PRO A 99 18.85 4.05 -5.45
C PRO A 99 18.58 5.52 -5.14
N ARG A 100 19.02 6.40 -6.01
CA ARG A 100 18.75 7.84 -5.91
C ARG A 100 17.79 8.27 -6.98
N MET A 101 16.88 9.17 -6.64
CA MET A 101 15.91 9.71 -7.60
C MET A 101 16.64 10.33 -8.80
N ASN A 102 16.22 9.91 -9.98
CA ASN A 102 16.68 10.40 -11.27
C ASN A 102 15.51 10.50 -12.25
N GLU A 103 15.71 10.99 -13.46
CA GLU A 103 14.65 11.17 -14.46
C GLU A 103 14.03 9.85 -14.91
N GLU A 104 14.80 8.76 -14.95
CA GLU A 104 14.28 7.43 -15.32
C GLU A 104 13.32 6.89 -14.26
N LEU A 105 13.72 6.91 -12.98
CA LEU A 105 12.86 6.48 -11.87
C LEU A 105 11.64 7.38 -11.72
N LYS A 106 11.78 8.68 -11.98
CA LYS A 106 10.68 9.62 -11.99
C LYS A 106 9.67 9.32 -13.10
N ALA A 107 10.14 8.99 -14.30
CA ALA A 107 9.25 8.58 -15.39
C ALA A 107 8.49 7.28 -15.06
N VAL A 108 9.11 6.32 -14.37
CA VAL A 108 8.44 5.12 -13.86
C VAL A 108 7.34 5.50 -12.87
N ILE A 109 7.64 6.39 -11.91
CA ILE A 109 6.66 6.85 -10.92
C ILE A 109 5.48 7.56 -11.61
N ASP A 110 5.75 8.44 -12.56
CA ASP A 110 4.72 9.19 -13.28
C ASP A 110 3.82 8.26 -14.10
N HIS A 111 4.41 7.26 -14.77
CA HIS A 111 3.66 6.22 -15.47
C HIS A 111 2.76 5.42 -14.51
N ASP A 112 3.32 4.95 -13.40
CA ASP A 112 2.58 4.18 -12.40
C ASP A 112 1.48 5.01 -11.74
N ARG A 113 1.72 6.27 -11.47
CA ARG A 113 0.69 7.20 -10.98
C ARG A 113 -0.45 7.36 -11.97
N ALA A 114 -0.14 7.54 -13.25
CA ALA A 114 -1.16 7.65 -14.29
C ALA A 114 -2.03 6.39 -14.39
N GLU A 115 -1.46 5.21 -14.16
CA GLU A 115 -2.18 3.94 -14.23
C GLU A 115 -2.88 3.55 -12.92
N LEU A 116 -2.28 3.86 -11.76
CA LEU A 116 -2.68 3.37 -10.45
C LEU A 116 -3.31 4.44 -9.53
N CYS A 117 -3.07 5.75 -9.78
CA CYS A 117 -3.70 6.81 -8.98
C CYS A 117 -5.13 7.01 -9.43
N GLY A 118 -6.05 6.37 -8.73
CA GLY A 118 -7.47 6.43 -8.96
C GLY A 118 -8.18 5.61 -7.90
N GLU A 119 -9.41 5.25 -8.18
CA GLU A 119 -10.23 4.40 -7.32
C GLU A 119 -9.74 2.95 -7.38
N PHE A 120 -8.65 2.62 -6.70
CA PHE A 120 -8.23 1.23 -6.57
C PHE A 120 -8.16 0.78 -5.11
N CYS A 121 -8.45 -0.50 -4.89
CA CYS A 121 -8.42 -1.09 -3.56
C CYS A 121 -6.98 -1.19 -3.02
N ARG A 122 -6.71 -0.59 -1.86
CA ARG A 122 -5.40 -0.62 -1.18
C ARG A 122 -5.07 -1.96 -0.51
N GLY A 123 -5.97 -2.96 -0.58
CA GLY A 123 -5.74 -4.30 -0.04
C GLY A 123 -5.67 -4.39 1.48
N CYS A 124 -6.20 -3.40 2.21
CA CYS A 124 -6.11 -3.34 3.69
C CYS A 124 -6.93 -4.42 4.42
N GLY A 125 -8.00 -4.97 3.77
CA GLY A 125 -8.82 -6.03 4.33
C GLY A 125 -9.92 -5.59 5.31
N TYR A 126 -10.11 -4.30 5.60
CA TYR A 126 -11.13 -3.82 6.53
C TYR A 126 -12.57 -4.18 6.13
N CYS A 127 -12.81 -4.39 4.83
CA CYS A 127 -14.09 -4.87 4.31
C CYS A 127 -14.37 -6.35 4.62
N MET A 128 -13.41 -7.09 5.12
CA MET A 128 -13.55 -8.51 5.42
C MET A 128 -13.98 -8.73 6.89
N PRO A 129 -14.60 -9.88 7.23
CA PRO A 129 -15.11 -10.87 6.30
C PRO A 129 -16.39 -10.41 5.57
N CYS A 130 -16.55 -10.88 4.33
CA CYS A 130 -17.82 -10.73 3.60
C CYS A 130 -18.83 -11.80 4.03
N PRO A 131 -20.09 -11.48 4.31
CA PRO A 131 -21.11 -12.49 4.68
C PRO A 131 -21.37 -13.53 3.57
N ALA A 132 -21.11 -13.18 2.30
CA ALA A 132 -21.19 -14.12 1.17
C ALA A 132 -19.86 -14.84 0.88
N GLY A 133 -18.85 -14.69 1.74
CA GLY A 133 -17.53 -15.34 1.57
C GLY A 133 -16.71 -14.82 0.39
N ILE A 134 -17.00 -13.62 -0.11
CA ILE A 134 -16.26 -12.98 -1.22
C ILE A 134 -14.95 -12.41 -0.67
N GLU A 135 -13.82 -12.69 -1.32
CA GLU A 135 -12.53 -12.03 -1.06
C GLU A 135 -12.49 -10.65 -1.71
N ILE A 136 -13.21 -9.68 -1.11
CA ILE A 136 -13.50 -8.36 -1.72
C ILE A 136 -12.22 -7.64 -2.15
N ASN A 137 -11.20 -7.63 -1.31
CA ASN A 137 -9.92 -6.98 -1.60
C ASN A 137 -9.20 -7.59 -2.82
N ASN A 138 -9.31 -8.89 -3.04
CA ASN A 138 -8.76 -9.56 -4.21
C ASN A 138 -9.61 -9.29 -5.45
N CYS A 139 -10.93 -9.39 -5.32
CA CYS A 139 -11.84 -9.10 -6.42
C CYS A 139 -11.68 -7.66 -6.93
N ALA A 140 -11.64 -6.68 -6.02
CA ALA A 140 -11.50 -5.27 -6.37
C ALA A 140 -10.16 -4.91 -7.03
N ARG A 141 -9.14 -5.77 -6.87
CA ARG A 141 -7.80 -5.57 -7.44
C ARG A 141 -7.50 -6.49 -8.62
N MET A 142 -8.42 -7.36 -8.99
CA MET A 142 -8.12 -8.47 -9.91
C MET A 142 -7.55 -8.00 -11.24
N SER A 143 -8.08 -6.95 -11.84
CA SER A 143 -7.58 -6.42 -13.12
C SER A 143 -6.11 -5.96 -13.01
N LEU A 144 -5.73 -5.37 -11.87
CA LEU A 144 -4.37 -4.93 -11.62
C LEU A 144 -3.45 -6.12 -11.29
N LEU A 145 -3.93 -7.09 -10.51
CA LEU A 145 -3.19 -8.31 -10.19
C LEU A 145 -2.87 -9.13 -11.44
N LEU A 146 -3.79 -9.21 -12.39
CA LEU A 146 -3.56 -9.91 -13.66
C LEU A 146 -2.51 -9.22 -14.55
N ARG A 147 -2.40 -7.90 -14.48
CA ARG A 147 -1.45 -7.14 -15.30
C ARG A 147 -0.07 -6.96 -14.68
N ARG A 148 0.00 -6.88 -13.34
CA ARG A 148 1.22 -6.45 -12.62
C ARG A 148 1.82 -7.52 -11.72
N SER A 149 1.11 -8.59 -11.40
CA SER A 149 1.65 -9.70 -10.59
C SER A 149 1.65 -11.00 -11.38
N PRO A 150 2.32 -12.07 -10.90
CA PRO A 150 2.25 -13.38 -11.54
C PRO A 150 0.81 -13.85 -11.68
N SER A 151 0.27 -13.80 -12.89
CA SER A 151 -1.16 -14.07 -13.16
C SER A 151 -1.57 -15.53 -13.01
N ALA A 152 -0.61 -16.46 -13.07
CA ALA A 152 -0.87 -17.90 -13.00
C ALA A 152 -1.72 -18.33 -11.80
N ALA A 153 -1.46 -17.76 -10.62
CA ALA A 153 -2.23 -18.06 -9.41
C ALA A 153 -3.69 -17.57 -9.51
N GLN A 154 -3.90 -16.41 -10.12
CA GLN A 154 -5.23 -15.80 -10.31
C GLN A 154 -6.03 -16.56 -11.38
N LEU A 155 -5.36 -17.08 -12.39
CA LEU A 155 -5.96 -17.84 -13.50
C LEU A 155 -6.10 -19.34 -13.19
N SER A 156 -5.59 -19.81 -12.06
CA SER A 156 -5.79 -21.18 -11.61
C SER A 156 -7.28 -21.51 -11.39
N PRO A 157 -7.70 -22.77 -11.46
CA PRO A 157 -9.09 -23.15 -11.16
C PRO A 157 -9.56 -22.67 -9.78
N GLU A 158 -8.66 -22.68 -8.78
CA GLU A 158 -8.93 -22.18 -7.43
C GLU A 158 -9.12 -20.66 -7.43
N GLY A 159 -8.25 -19.90 -8.10
CA GLY A 159 -8.35 -18.45 -8.23
C GLY A 159 -9.64 -18.03 -8.91
N GLN A 160 -10.00 -18.72 -10.00
CA GLN A 160 -11.26 -18.47 -10.70
C GLN A 160 -12.48 -18.81 -9.85
N ALA A 161 -12.45 -19.91 -9.09
CA ALA A 161 -13.54 -20.29 -8.18
C ALA A 161 -13.73 -19.25 -7.06
N LYS A 162 -12.64 -18.66 -6.54
CA LYS A 162 -12.72 -17.56 -5.57
C LYS A 162 -13.36 -16.31 -6.18
N MET A 163 -13.00 -15.95 -7.41
CA MET A 163 -13.60 -14.83 -8.13
C MET A 163 -15.06 -15.04 -8.42
N LYS A 164 -15.47 -16.26 -8.80
CA LYS A 164 -16.86 -16.58 -9.10
C LYS A 164 -17.82 -16.35 -7.92
N LYS A 165 -17.32 -16.37 -6.68
CA LYS A 165 -18.12 -16.03 -5.49
C LYS A 165 -18.76 -14.65 -5.54
N ILE A 166 -18.27 -13.73 -6.39
CA ILE A 166 -18.83 -12.39 -6.55
C ILE A 166 -20.29 -12.43 -7.06
N GLU A 167 -20.66 -13.46 -7.81
CA GLU A 167 -22.03 -13.68 -8.30
C GLU A 167 -23.05 -13.83 -7.15
N GLY A 168 -22.58 -14.29 -5.97
CA GLY A 168 -23.38 -14.42 -4.75
C GLY A 168 -23.42 -13.14 -3.89
N CYS A 169 -23.08 -11.98 -4.43
CA CYS A 169 -23.09 -10.73 -3.68
C CYS A 169 -24.50 -10.39 -3.18
N LEU A 170 -24.62 -10.16 -1.87
CA LEU A 170 -25.88 -9.79 -1.22
C LEU A 170 -26.23 -8.30 -1.35
N HIS A 171 -25.41 -7.51 -1.98
CA HIS A 171 -25.53 -6.04 -2.11
C HIS A 171 -25.79 -5.31 -0.78
N CYS A 172 -25.31 -5.87 0.33
CA CYS A 172 -25.52 -5.36 1.70
C CYS A 172 -24.71 -4.10 2.04
N ASN A 173 -23.79 -3.67 1.17
CA ASN A 173 -22.92 -2.50 1.32
C ASN A 173 -22.01 -2.47 2.57
N GLN A 174 -21.88 -3.56 3.33
CA GLN A 174 -20.98 -3.62 4.49
C GLN A 174 -19.50 -3.32 4.11
N CYS A 175 -19.07 -3.78 2.93
CA CYS A 175 -17.73 -3.55 2.43
C CYS A 175 -17.46 -2.05 2.22
N LYS A 176 -18.42 -1.32 1.66
CA LYS A 176 -18.32 0.14 1.46
C LYS A 176 -18.28 0.87 2.81
N ALA A 177 -19.17 0.53 3.73
CA ALA A 177 -19.23 1.16 5.06
C ALA A 177 -17.95 0.96 5.90
N LYS A 178 -17.23 -0.16 5.68
CA LYS A 178 -15.98 -0.48 6.38
C LYS A 178 -14.73 0.04 5.68
N CYS A 179 -14.84 0.48 4.43
CA CYS A 179 -13.68 0.92 3.65
C CYS A 179 -13.16 2.27 4.18
N PRO A 180 -11.87 2.38 4.56
CA PRO A 180 -11.31 3.65 5.00
C PRO A 180 -11.00 4.62 3.85
N TYR A 181 -11.18 4.17 2.60
CA TYR A 181 -10.87 4.94 1.39
C TYR A 181 -12.12 5.30 0.55
N GLY A 182 -13.32 4.96 0.99
CA GLY A 182 -14.59 5.28 0.32
C GLY A 182 -15.24 4.16 -0.45
#